data_6fec3d99dbe1b426ffc517b2f8bd9cfe
#
_entry.id   6fec3d99dbe1b426ffc517b2f8bd9cfe
#
_cell.length_a   1.000
_cell.length_b   1.000
_cell.length_c   1.000
_cell.angle_alpha   90.00
_cell.angle_beta   90.00
_cell.angle_gamma   90.00
#
_symmetry.space_group_name_H-M   'P 1'
#
loop_
_entity.id
_entity.type
_entity.pdbx_description
1 polymer ?
#
loop_
_entity_poly.entity_id
_entity_poly.type
_entity_poly.pdbx_seq_one_letter_code
_entity_poly.pdbx_strand_id
1 'polypeptide(L)'
;MRILIMVAAMLCSTALFAENRPKLKINGKAAQLVVDLGGGSIADFHLGKDGLNPLQWDSWDFSDTPEADPPLVPRSMGHFLCLDRWGPATEAEIEQGMGWHGEASRAWWSVRQAPMVKGSDIEAKMAAVLPLAGLEVLRTIRMSNGEAIFTVTESVTNTRHIGRIYNIVQHPTIGPPFLDESTVVDANGTRGFMQETPAPDFETPEVRWPNALQKDGTEVNLRHLTDDASPGVVSYIIEEEYGWVTAINASKGLLIGYLWPQSDYPWFDAWRHVADGKPFARGLEFGTTGLHQPGPVLVEKGKIFDEHLFRFIDAGETQDFSYANFLMKIPKDFNGVDSIRYGMGQLKVKERGGKGRELSMAVGDLFTAK
;
A
#
# COMPACT_ATOMS: atom_id res chain seq x y z
N MET A 1 -43.03 -38.63 -5.35
CA MET A 1 -42.40 -38.45 -4.01
C MET A 1 -40.99 -39.02 -4.08
N ARG A 2 -39.98 -38.18 -4.20
CA ARG A 2 -38.53 -38.36 -4.13
C ARG A 2 -37.85 -37.42 -5.12
N ILE A 3 -37.71 -36.18 -4.71
CA ILE A 3 -36.63 -35.26 -5.17
C ILE A 3 -36.58 -34.16 -4.08
N LEU A 4 -35.81 -34.36 -3.10
CA LEU A 4 -35.31 -33.32 -2.16
C LEU A 4 -34.25 -33.96 -1.26
N ILE A 5 -33.03 -33.96 -1.66
CA ILE A 5 -31.81 -34.04 -0.84
C ILE A 5 -30.63 -34.03 -1.84
N MET A 6 -30.15 -32.86 -2.25
CA MET A 6 -28.79 -32.65 -2.78
C MET A 6 -28.55 -31.15 -3.04
N VAL A 7 -28.58 -30.33 -1.99
CA VAL A 7 -28.09 -28.93 -2.05
C VAL A 7 -27.26 -28.54 -0.83
N ALA A 8 -27.01 -29.45 0.10
CA ALA A 8 -26.32 -29.09 1.35
C ALA A 8 -24.83 -29.44 1.39
N ALA A 9 -24.21 -29.90 0.30
CA ALA A 9 -22.82 -30.38 0.32
C ALA A 9 -21.82 -29.46 -0.41
N MET A 10 -22.21 -28.30 -0.97
CA MET A 10 -21.34 -27.49 -1.81
C MET A 10 -20.85 -26.18 -1.16
N LEU A 11 -21.22 -25.91 0.07
CA LEU A 11 -20.81 -24.67 0.79
C LEU A 11 -19.65 -24.86 1.80
N CYS A 12 -19.05 -26.04 1.86
CA CYS A 12 -18.02 -26.33 2.87
C CYS A 12 -16.58 -26.44 2.32
N SER A 13 -16.37 -26.37 1.00
CA SER A 13 -15.02 -26.58 0.41
C SER A 13 -14.19 -25.30 0.24
N THR A 14 -14.80 -24.15 0.13
CA THR A 14 -14.06 -22.88 -0.11
C THR A 14 -13.34 -22.35 1.13
N ALA A 15 -13.78 -22.73 2.32
CA ALA A 15 -13.13 -22.32 3.58
C ALA A 15 -11.84 -23.11 3.92
N LEU A 16 -11.65 -24.31 3.38
CA LEU A 16 -10.52 -25.18 3.73
C LEU A 16 -9.21 -24.83 3.01
N PHE A 17 -9.25 -24.23 1.82
CA PHE A 17 -8.04 -23.88 1.07
C PHE A 17 -7.45 -22.53 1.48
N ALA A 18 -8.26 -21.59 1.98
CA ALA A 18 -7.79 -20.33 2.54
C ALA A 18 -6.95 -20.50 3.83
N GLU A 19 -7.15 -21.60 4.56
CA GLU A 19 -6.38 -21.94 5.79
C GLU A 19 -4.95 -22.42 5.52
N ASN A 20 -4.62 -22.87 4.32
CA ASN A 20 -3.32 -23.50 4.03
C ASN A 20 -2.24 -22.54 3.50
N ARG A 21 -2.54 -21.26 3.24
CA ARG A 21 -1.50 -20.30 2.84
C ARG A 21 -0.60 -19.97 4.04
N PRO A 22 0.74 -20.07 3.89
CA PRO A 22 1.65 -19.75 4.99
C PRO A 22 1.55 -18.27 5.34
N LYS A 23 1.38 -17.96 6.62
CA LYS A 23 1.14 -16.61 7.15
C LYS A 23 2.02 -16.31 8.35
N LEU A 24 2.48 -15.06 8.45
CA LEU A 24 3.05 -14.50 9.67
C LEU A 24 1.94 -13.72 10.39
N LYS A 25 1.61 -14.11 11.64
CA LYS A 25 0.58 -13.45 12.44
C LYS A 25 1.22 -12.75 13.64
N ILE A 26 0.90 -11.46 13.84
CA ILE A 26 1.33 -10.68 15.00
C ILE A 26 0.07 -10.25 15.76
N ASN A 27 -0.06 -10.69 17.01
CA ASN A 27 -1.24 -10.46 17.83
C ASN A 27 -0.89 -9.51 18.98
N GLY A 28 -1.26 -8.24 18.86
CA GLY A 28 -1.23 -7.25 19.92
C GLY A 28 -2.55 -7.18 20.70
N LYS A 29 -2.57 -6.42 21.79
CA LYS A 29 -3.80 -6.18 22.59
C LYS A 29 -4.78 -5.27 21.86
N ALA A 30 -4.27 -4.27 21.14
CA ALA A 30 -5.08 -3.28 20.44
C ALA A 30 -5.46 -3.70 19.02
N ALA A 31 -4.59 -4.45 18.33
CA ALA A 31 -4.78 -4.84 16.93
C ALA A 31 -4.14 -6.18 16.60
N GLN A 32 -4.52 -6.75 15.46
CA GLN A 32 -3.90 -7.92 14.86
C GLN A 32 -3.40 -7.60 13.45
N LEU A 33 -2.27 -8.19 13.08
CA LEU A 33 -1.64 -8.06 11.78
C LEU A 33 -1.37 -9.44 11.18
N VAL A 34 -1.69 -9.61 9.90
CA VAL A 34 -1.40 -10.85 9.15
C VAL A 34 -0.67 -10.53 7.88
N VAL A 35 0.50 -11.14 7.70
CA VAL A 35 1.24 -11.09 6.44
C VAL A 35 1.12 -12.44 5.74
N ASP A 36 0.69 -12.43 4.47
CA ASP A 36 0.73 -13.60 3.59
C ASP A 36 2.16 -13.79 3.08
N LEU A 37 2.75 -14.96 3.28
CA LEU A 37 4.13 -15.23 2.89
C LEU A 37 4.29 -15.52 1.39
N GLY A 38 3.19 -15.75 0.66
CA GLY A 38 3.18 -15.84 -0.80
C GLY A 38 2.95 -14.46 -1.42
N GLY A 39 4.00 -13.64 -1.49
CA GLY A 39 3.99 -12.25 -1.96
C GLY A 39 4.38 -11.24 -0.89
N GLY A 40 4.47 -11.65 0.39
CA GLY A 40 4.86 -10.77 1.49
C GLY A 40 3.85 -9.66 1.79
N SER A 41 2.60 -9.82 1.35
CA SER A 41 1.57 -8.80 1.49
C SER A 41 1.02 -8.73 2.90
N ILE A 42 0.87 -7.52 3.46
CA ILE A 42 0.07 -7.30 4.66
C ILE A 42 -1.40 -7.43 4.24
N ALA A 43 -1.95 -8.64 4.45
CA ALA A 43 -3.29 -9.00 3.97
C ALA A 43 -4.40 -8.62 4.96
N ASP A 44 -4.02 -8.39 6.22
CA ASP A 44 -4.98 -8.05 7.27
C ASP A 44 -4.34 -7.17 8.34
N PHE A 45 -5.02 -6.09 8.69
CA PHE A 45 -4.72 -5.27 9.85
C PHE A 45 -6.03 -4.72 10.42
N HIS A 46 -6.42 -5.19 11.61
CA HIS A 46 -7.69 -4.83 12.21
C HIS A 46 -7.61 -4.59 13.72
N LEU A 47 -8.57 -3.82 14.23
CA LEU A 47 -8.69 -3.50 15.65
C LEU A 47 -9.23 -4.70 16.45
N GLY A 48 -8.61 -4.96 17.58
CA GLY A 48 -9.04 -6.04 18.49
C GLY A 48 -8.95 -7.42 17.85
N LYS A 49 -9.91 -8.30 18.15
CA LYS A 49 -9.89 -9.69 17.69
C LYS A 49 -10.67 -9.94 16.40
N ASP A 50 -11.75 -9.21 16.19
CA ASP A 50 -12.71 -9.44 15.11
C ASP A 50 -13.09 -8.12 14.41
N GLY A 51 -12.12 -7.19 14.31
CA GLY A 51 -12.32 -5.88 13.69
C GLY A 51 -12.43 -5.95 12.16
N LEU A 52 -12.98 -4.89 11.57
CA LEU A 52 -13.01 -4.72 10.13
C LEU A 52 -11.59 -4.54 9.58
N ASN A 53 -11.22 -5.33 8.57
CA ASN A 53 -9.98 -5.20 7.84
C ASN A 53 -10.15 -4.26 6.64
N PRO A 54 -9.52 -3.07 6.62
CA PRO A 54 -9.57 -2.18 5.45
C PRO A 54 -8.80 -2.72 4.23
N LEU A 55 -7.81 -3.59 4.47
CA LEU A 55 -6.93 -4.16 3.45
C LEU A 55 -7.51 -5.44 2.80
N GLN A 56 -8.80 -5.66 2.91
CA GLN A 56 -9.45 -6.83 2.31
C GLN A 56 -9.58 -6.65 0.79
N TRP A 57 -8.49 -6.94 0.10
CA TRP A 57 -8.34 -6.92 -1.34
C TRP A 57 -7.38 -8.04 -1.78
N ASP A 58 -7.68 -8.69 -2.91
CA ASP A 58 -6.86 -9.75 -3.48
C ASP A 58 -6.80 -9.58 -5.01
N SER A 59 -5.59 -9.62 -5.59
CA SER A 59 -5.39 -9.51 -7.03
C SER A 59 -6.04 -10.65 -7.83
N TRP A 60 -6.37 -11.75 -7.18
CA TRP A 60 -7.10 -12.86 -7.79
C TRP A 60 -8.49 -12.45 -8.25
N ASP A 61 -9.13 -11.49 -7.58
CA ASP A 61 -10.45 -10.99 -7.91
C ASP A 61 -10.49 -10.24 -9.27
N PHE A 62 -9.32 -9.95 -9.86
CA PHE A 62 -9.18 -9.41 -11.23
C PHE A 62 -8.95 -10.50 -12.30
N SER A 63 -8.93 -11.77 -11.93
CA SER A 63 -8.73 -12.86 -12.87
C SER A 63 -9.92 -13.02 -13.80
N ASP A 64 -9.70 -12.98 -15.12
CA ASP A 64 -10.70 -13.26 -16.15
C ASP A 64 -11.18 -14.71 -16.16
N THR A 65 -10.56 -15.57 -15.35
CA THR A 65 -10.92 -16.97 -15.18
C THR A 65 -11.28 -17.25 -13.73
N PRO A 66 -12.56 -17.15 -13.35
CA PRO A 66 -12.98 -17.53 -12.01
C PRO A 66 -13.01 -19.06 -11.88
N GLU A 67 -11.86 -19.71 -11.89
CA GLU A 67 -11.74 -21.08 -11.43
C GLU A 67 -11.93 -21.11 -9.92
N ALA A 68 -12.65 -22.09 -9.45
CA ALA A 68 -13.27 -22.13 -8.12
C ALA A 68 -12.29 -22.00 -6.92
N ASP A 69 -10.98 -22.23 -7.11
CA ASP A 69 -9.98 -22.10 -6.04
C ASP A 69 -8.70 -21.45 -6.58
N PRO A 70 -8.28 -20.28 -6.06
CA PRO A 70 -7.01 -19.69 -6.46
C PRO A 70 -5.85 -20.63 -6.13
N PRO A 71 -4.92 -20.88 -7.07
CA PRO A 71 -3.77 -21.73 -6.82
C PRO A 71 -2.92 -21.19 -5.67
N LEU A 72 -2.22 -22.07 -4.97
CA LEU A 72 -1.27 -21.72 -3.92
C LEU A 72 0.01 -21.13 -4.53
N VAL A 73 -0.10 -19.92 -5.09
CA VAL A 73 1.00 -19.18 -5.68
C VAL A 73 1.14 -17.81 -5.01
N PRO A 74 2.33 -17.21 -5.00
CA PRO A 74 2.52 -15.84 -4.57
C PRO A 74 1.68 -14.87 -5.40
N ARG A 75 1.03 -13.92 -4.72
CA ARG A 75 0.23 -12.86 -5.36
C ARG A 75 0.07 -11.65 -4.47
N SER A 76 -0.31 -10.53 -5.08
CA SER A 76 -0.57 -9.27 -4.37
C SER A 76 -1.90 -9.32 -3.62
N MET A 77 -1.89 -8.90 -2.36
CA MET A 77 -3.06 -8.73 -1.50
C MET A 77 -2.93 -7.45 -0.69
N GLY A 78 -4.01 -6.84 -0.29
CA GLY A 78 -4.03 -5.72 0.66
C GLY A 78 -2.89 -4.73 0.46
N HIS A 79 -1.92 -4.69 1.36
CA HIS A 79 -0.72 -3.88 1.20
C HIS A 79 0.46 -4.75 0.74
N PHE A 80 0.85 -4.63 -0.51
CA PHE A 80 1.98 -5.35 -1.10
C PHE A 80 3.14 -4.42 -1.49
N LEU A 81 4.30 -5.01 -1.75
CA LEU A 81 5.53 -4.31 -2.10
C LEU A 81 5.79 -4.42 -3.60
N CYS A 82 5.94 -3.29 -4.26
CA CYS A 82 6.52 -3.17 -5.59
C CYS A 82 8.02 -2.90 -5.42
N LEU A 83 8.87 -3.88 -5.72
CA LEU A 83 10.32 -3.74 -5.58
C LEU A 83 11.03 -4.10 -6.87
N ASP A 84 12.00 -3.29 -7.24
CA ASP A 84 12.69 -3.10 -8.50
C ASP A 84 11.97 -2.07 -9.39
N ARG A 85 10.64 -2.15 -9.51
CA ARG A 85 9.81 -1.25 -10.33
C ARG A 85 8.39 -1.09 -9.79
N TRP A 86 7.76 -0.04 -10.22
CA TRP A 86 6.33 0.19 -10.11
C TRP A 86 5.74 0.31 -11.51
N GLY A 87 4.83 -0.61 -11.89
CA GLY A 87 4.27 -0.69 -13.23
C GLY A 87 4.92 -1.74 -14.13
N PRO A 88 4.88 -1.54 -15.47
CA PRO A 88 5.26 -2.55 -16.44
C PRO A 88 6.77 -2.77 -16.49
N ALA A 89 7.14 -4.01 -16.88
CA ALA A 89 8.46 -4.35 -17.39
C ALA A 89 8.54 -4.09 -18.91
N THR A 90 9.76 -4.01 -19.44
CA THR A 90 9.99 -4.02 -20.89
C THR A 90 9.69 -5.41 -21.47
N GLU A 91 9.45 -5.52 -22.77
CA GLU A 91 9.25 -6.82 -23.45
C GLU A 91 10.37 -7.81 -23.15
N ALA A 92 11.63 -7.36 -23.26
CA ALA A 92 12.79 -8.20 -22.97
C ALA A 92 12.85 -8.69 -21.51
N GLU A 93 12.40 -7.90 -20.56
CA GLU A 93 12.33 -8.30 -19.15
C GLU A 93 11.16 -9.27 -18.90
N ILE A 94 10.03 -9.09 -19.60
CA ILE A 94 8.89 -10.01 -19.56
C ILE A 94 9.29 -11.39 -20.08
N GLU A 95 10.05 -11.45 -21.20
CA GLU A 95 10.61 -12.69 -21.74
C GLU A 95 11.52 -13.42 -20.75
N GLN A 96 12.18 -12.68 -19.85
CA GLN A 96 13.01 -13.24 -18.78
C GLN A 96 12.21 -13.59 -17.51
N GLY A 97 10.89 -13.41 -17.53
CA GLY A 97 9.98 -13.74 -16.41
C GLY A 97 9.70 -12.60 -15.44
N MET A 98 10.20 -11.36 -15.72
CA MET A 98 9.88 -10.21 -14.89
C MET A 98 8.39 -9.87 -14.99
N GLY A 99 7.75 -9.70 -13.84
CA GLY A 99 6.33 -9.37 -13.77
C GLY A 99 6.05 -7.88 -13.62
N TRP A 100 4.77 -7.58 -13.68
CA TRP A 100 4.23 -6.29 -13.30
C TRP A 100 4.55 -6.00 -11.83
N HIS A 101 4.98 -4.78 -11.49
CA HIS A 101 5.38 -4.37 -10.15
C HIS A 101 6.62 -5.08 -9.56
N GLY A 102 7.43 -5.76 -10.39
CA GLY A 102 8.64 -6.47 -9.95
C GLY A 102 8.36 -7.84 -9.33
N GLU A 103 9.32 -8.33 -8.54
CA GLU A 103 9.28 -9.72 -8.04
C GLU A 103 8.72 -9.85 -6.62
N ALA A 104 8.80 -8.82 -5.77
CA ALA A 104 8.58 -8.96 -4.33
C ALA A 104 7.18 -9.52 -3.98
N SER A 105 6.12 -9.06 -4.68
CA SER A 105 4.76 -9.54 -4.52
C SER A 105 4.49 -10.89 -5.21
N ARG A 106 5.49 -11.45 -5.91
CA ARG A 106 5.43 -12.72 -6.64
C ARG A 106 6.42 -13.75 -6.12
N ALA A 107 7.13 -13.44 -5.04
CA ALA A 107 8.10 -14.31 -4.39
C ALA A 107 7.53 -14.93 -3.11
N TRP A 108 8.06 -16.10 -2.73
CA TRP A 108 7.85 -16.64 -1.40
C TRP A 108 8.76 -15.94 -0.41
N TRP A 109 8.16 -15.41 0.67
CA TRP A 109 8.89 -14.82 1.78
C TRP A 109 9.13 -15.83 2.88
N SER A 110 10.27 -15.74 3.53
CA SER A 110 10.66 -16.62 4.63
C SER A 110 10.73 -15.85 5.95
N VAL A 111 10.17 -16.40 7.02
CA VAL A 111 10.28 -15.83 8.36
C VAL A 111 11.72 -16.00 8.85
N ARG A 112 12.38 -14.88 9.18
CA ARG A 112 13.73 -14.83 9.77
C ARG A 112 13.69 -14.75 11.29
N GLN A 113 12.65 -14.12 11.82
CA GLN A 113 12.37 -14.03 13.24
C GLN A 113 10.87 -14.09 13.45
N ALA A 114 10.40 -15.08 14.18
CA ALA A 114 9.00 -15.15 14.61
C ALA A 114 8.64 -13.96 15.52
N PRO A 115 7.35 -13.60 15.64
CA PRO A 115 6.92 -12.53 16.52
C PRO A 115 7.42 -12.70 17.95
N MET A 116 8.12 -11.71 18.46
CA MET A 116 8.73 -11.71 19.79
C MET A 116 8.49 -10.36 20.47
N VAL A 117 8.05 -10.40 21.72
CA VAL A 117 7.84 -9.17 22.51
C VAL A 117 9.20 -8.52 22.83
N LYS A 118 9.32 -7.23 22.49
CA LYS A 118 10.45 -6.36 22.78
C LYS A 118 9.95 -5.07 23.42
N GLY A 119 10.03 -4.98 24.75
CA GLY A 119 9.51 -3.84 25.49
C GLY A 119 7.99 -3.71 25.34
N SER A 120 7.53 -2.57 24.82
CA SER A 120 6.10 -2.31 24.51
C SER A 120 5.64 -2.88 23.17
N ASP A 121 6.56 -3.37 22.34
CA ASP A 121 6.28 -3.77 20.96
C ASP A 121 6.45 -5.27 20.76
N ILE A 122 5.93 -5.74 19.61
CA ILE A 122 6.13 -7.10 19.10
C ILE A 122 6.87 -6.96 17.78
N GLU A 123 8.07 -7.54 17.70
CA GLU A 123 8.91 -7.49 16.50
C GLU A 123 8.92 -8.83 15.79
N ALA A 124 8.86 -8.80 14.46
CA ALA A 124 9.03 -9.95 13.58
C ALA A 124 9.90 -9.55 12.38
N LYS A 125 10.61 -10.53 11.79
CA LYS A 125 11.41 -10.31 10.58
C LYS A 125 11.12 -11.37 9.53
N MET A 126 11.10 -10.94 8.27
CA MET A 126 10.93 -11.80 7.11
C MET A 126 11.76 -11.29 5.94
N ALA A 127 12.10 -12.16 5.00
CA ALA A 127 12.93 -11.80 3.86
C ALA A 127 12.52 -12.52 2.58
N ALA A 128 12.84 -11.91 1.44
CA ALA A 128 12.74 -12.50 0.12
C ALA A 128 14.00 -12.23 -0.69
N VAL A 129 14.38 -13.21 -1.53
CA VAL A 129 15.43 -13.09 -2.53
C VAL A 129 14.75 -12.94 -3.89
N LEU A 130 15.19 -11.96 -4.66
CA LEU A 130 14.61 -11.54 -5.94
C LEU A 130 15.67 -11.71 -7.05
N PRO A 131 15.81 -12.92 -7.61
CA PRO A 131 16.93 -13.25 -8.50
C PRO A 131 16.92 -12.50 -9.84
N LEU A 132 15.74 -12.21 -10.41
CA LEU A 132 15.63 -11.45 -11.64
C LEU A 132 16.05 -10.00 -11.42
N ALA A 133 15.58 -9.37 -10.35
CA ALA A 133 15.99 -8.05 -9.95
C ALA A 133 17.44 -8.01 -9.44
N GLY A 134 17.97 -9.10 -8.90
CA GLY A 134 19.25 -9.13 -8.20
C GLY A 134 19.22 -8.32 -6.92
N LEU A 135 18.12 -8.38 -6.22
CA LEU A 135 17.91 -7.73 -4.94
C LEU A 135 17.54 -8.75 -3.85
N GLU A 136 17.87 -8.43 -2.62
CA GLU A 136 17.32 -9.09 -1.43
C GLU A 136 16.63 -8.04 -0.58
N VAL A 137 15.50 -8.39 0.02
CA VAL A 137 14.79 -7.52 0.95
C VAL A 137 14.61 -8.22 2.29
N LEU A 138 15.01 -7.53 3.37
CA LEU A 138 14.73 -7.89 4.75
C LEU A 138 13.70 -6.91 5.31
N ARG A 139 12.51 -7.41 5.62
CA ARG A 139 11.45 -6.64 6.27
C ARG A 139 11.48 -6.85 7.78
N THR A 140 11.60 -5.78 8.53
CA THR A 140 11.38 -5.75 9.98
C THR A 140 10.04 -5.10 10.26
N ILE A 141 9.14 -5.80 10.95
CA ILE A 141 7.85 -5.29 11.40
C ILE A 141 7.91 -5.12 12.91
N ARG A 142 7.58 -3.93 13.41
CA ARG A 142 7.46 -3.63 14.84
C ARG A 142 6.07 -3.09 15.12
N MET A 143 5.23 -3.89 15.77
CA MET A 143 3.86 -3.54 16.10
C MET A 143 3.72 -3.21 17.58
N SER A 144 3.10 -2.09 17.91
CA SER A 144 2.76 -1.77 19.31
C SER A 144 1.82 -2.82 19.89
N ASN A 145 2.10 -3.26 21.12
CA ASN A 145 1.19 -4.17 21.82
C ASN A 145 -0.04 -3.43 22.39
N GLY A 146 0.06 -2.14 22.66
CA GLY A 146 -0.96 -1.34 23.33
C GLY A 146 -1.79 -0.44 22.41
N GLU A 147 -1.24 -0.09 21.25
CA GLU A 147 -1.87 0.80 20.27
C GLU A 147 -1.99 0.11 18.90
N ALA A 148 -2.94 0.54 18.10
CA ALA A 148 -3.17 -0.03 16.78
C ALA A 148 -2.27 0.63 15.72
N ILE A 149 -0.97 0.43 15.84
CA ILE A 149 0.06 0.94 14.94
C ILE A 149 1.19 -0.06 14.81
N PHE A 150 1.76 -0.13 13.61
CA PHE A 150 3.03 -0.81 13.37
C PHE A 150 3.93 0.02 12.47
N THR A 151 5.24 -0.21 12.57
CA THR A 151 6.24 0.29 11.63
C THR A 151 6.82 -0.87 10.84
N VAL A 152 7.20 -0.57 9.61
CA VAL A 152 7.98 -1.44 8.73
C VAL A 152 9.26 -0.74 8.37
N THR A 153 10.37 -1.48 8.38
CA THR A 153 11.61 -1.10 7.73
C THR A 153 11.95 -2.16 6.70
N GLU A 154 12.12 -1.73 5.45
CA GLU A 154 12.60 -2.55 4.33
C GLU A 154 14.08 -2.26 4.12
N SER A 155 14.95 -3.23 4.41
CA SER A 155 16.38 -3.17 4.09
C SER A 155 16.58 -3.85 2.73
N VAL A 156 16.81 -3.06 1.68
CA VAL A 156 17.01 -3.54 0.31
C VAL A 156 18.50 -3.62 0.02
N THR A 157 18.99 -4.81 -0.34
CA THR A 157 20.40 -5.06 -0.65
C THR A 157 20.55 -5.41 -2.14
N ASN A 158 21.47 -4.73 -2.83
CA ASN A 158 21.87 -5.11 -4.18
C ASN A 158 22.85 -6.30 -4.12
N THR A 159 22.41 -7.45 -4.60
CA THR A 159 23.22 -8.68 -4.63
C THR A 159 24.09 -8.83 -5.90
N ARG A 160 24.00 -7.87 -6.84
CA ARG A 160 24.81 -7.85 -8.07
C ARG A 160 26.20 -7.26 -7.79
N HIS A 161 27.13 -7.56 -8.68
CA HIS A 161 28.50 -7.00 -8.64
C HIS A 161 28.63 -5.63 -9.31
N ILE A 162 27.50 -5.03 -9.70
CA ILE A 162 27.43 -3.70 -10.32
C ILE A 162 26.31 -2.89 -9.66
N GLY A 163 26.47 -1.57 -9.60
CA GLY A 163 25.40 -0.66 -9.21
C GLY A 163 24.26 -0.66 -10.22
N ARG A 164 23.08 -0.32 -9.76
CA ARG A 164 21.87 -0.27 -10.61
C ARG A 164 20.87 0.76 -10.11
N ILE A 165 19.99 1.17 -11.01
CA ILE A 165 18.75 1.88 -10.65
C ILE A 165 17.69 0.88 -10.19
N TYR A 166 16.78 1.33 -9.33
CA TYR A 166 15.60 0.58 -8.89
C TYR A 166 14.55 1.53 -8.33
N ASN A 167 13.37 1.00 -8.08
CA ASN A 167 12.32 1.67 -7.33
C ASN A 167 11.77 0.77 -6.23
N ILE A 168 11.25 1.41 -5.19
CA ILE A 168 10.50 0.79 -4.13
C ILE A 168 9.21 1.60 -3.92
N VAL A 169 8.04 0.95 -4.07
CA VAL A 169 6.74 1.56 -3.86
C VAL A 169 5.92 0.64 -2.97
N GLN A 170 5.42 1.20 -1.90
CA GLN A 170 4.44 0.58 -1.04
C GLN A 170 3.07 0.72 -1.69
N HIS A 171 2.33 -0.38 -1.80
CA HIS A 171 1.06 -0.42 -2.51
C HIS A 171 -0.09 -0.85 -1.58
N PRO A 172 -0.43 -0.02 -0.55
CA PRO A 172 -1.62 -0.30 0.24
C PRO A 172 -2.86 -0.17 -0.61
N THR A 173 -3.66 -1.23 -0.66
CA THR A 173 -4.92 -1.28 -1.40
C THR A 173 -6.04 -1.58 -0.43
N ILE A 174 -6.97 -0.64 -0.29
CA ILE A 174 -8.20 -0.82 0.46
C ILE A 174 -9.30 -1.36 -0.46
N GLY A 175 -10.15 -2.23 0.10
CA GLY A 175 -11.25 -2.87 -0.62
C GLY A 175 -12.53 -2.95 0.22
N PRO A 176 -13.64 -3.41 -0.42
CA PRO A 176 -14.87 -3.72 0.31
C PRO A 176 -14.63 -4.81 1.37
N PRO A 177 -15.37 -4.80 2.49
CA PRO A 177 -16.48 -3.92 2.83
C PRO A 177 -16.07 -2.57 3.46
N PHE A 178 -14.78 -2.29 3.72
CA PHE A 178 -14.35 -0.99 4.23
C PHE A 178 -14.52 0.11 3.17
N LEU A 179 -14.10 -0.16 1.94
CA LEU A 179 -14.27 0.73 0.80
C LEU A 179 -15.71 0.69 0.29
N ASP A 180 -16.35 1.84 0.25
CA ASP A 180 -17.63 2.11 -0.41
C ASP A 180 -17.69 3.59 -0.84
N GLU A 181 -18.81 4.04 -1.39
CA GLU A 181 -19.03 5.40 -1.89
C GLU A 181 -18.90 6.48 -0.80
N SER A 182 -19.04 6.09 0.49
CA SER A 182 -18.87 7.00 1.64
C SER A 182 -17.43 7.12 2.10
N THR A 183 -16.52 6.32 1.54
CA THR A 183 -15.10 6.33 1.91
C THR A 183 -14.43 7.61 1.42
N VAL A 184 -13.71 8.28 2.31
CA VAL A 184 -13.00 9.53 2.00
C VAL A 184 -11.50 9.32 2.21
N VAL A 185 -10.70 9.74 1.23
CA VAL A 185 -9.23 9.72 1.31
C VAL A 185 -8.70 11.14 1.41
N ASP A 186 -7.79 11.37 2.33
CA ASP A 186 -7.02 12.60 2.48
C ASP A 186 -5.52 12.30 2.51
N ALA A 187 -4.71 13.19 1.94
CA ALA A 187 -3.25 13.10 1.90
C ALA A 187 -2.64 14.52 1.92
N ASN A 188 -1.33 14.61 2.14
CA ASN A 188 -0.60 15.87 2.00
C ASN A 188 0.21 15.97 0.71
N GLY A 189 -0.19 15.25 -0.33
CA GLY A 189 0.32 15.50 -1.67
C GLY A 189 0.10 16.96 -2.10
N THR A 190 1.01 17.51 -2.90
CA THR A 190 0.95 18.90 -3.34
C THR A 190 0.74 19.00 -4.85
N ARG A 191 1.81 19.14 -5.64
CA ARG A 191 1.76 19.17 -7.11
C ARG A 191 1.73 17.75 -7.65
N GLY A 192 0.98 17.55 -8.72
CA GLY A 192 0.83 16.23 -9.31
C GLY A 192 0.53 16.24 -10.81
N PHE A 193 0.48 15.05 -11.38
CA PHE A 193 0.17 14.82 -12.78
C PHE A 193 -0.61 13.50 -12.97
N MET A 194 -1.37 13.41 -14.06
CA MET A 194 -2.07 12.19 -14.46
C MET A 194 -1.12 11.28 -15.25
N GLN A 195 -1.10 9.97 -14.94
CA GLN A 195 -0.28 8.98 -15.67
C GLN A 195 -0.61 8.90 -17.16
N GLU A 196 -1.81 9.30 -17.53
CA GLU A 196 -2.30 9.29 -18.90
C GLU A 196 -1.85 10.51 -19.73
N THR A 197 -1.15 11.47 -19.10
CA THR A 197 -0.58 12.62 -19.83
C THR A 197 0.50 12.10 -20.79
N PRO A 198 0.45 12.49 -22.09
CA PRO A 198 1.43 12.00 -23.06
C PRO A 198 2.85 12.45 -22.74
N ALA A 199 3.82 11.52 -22.91
CA ALA A 199 5.22 11.89 -22.90
C ALA A 199 5.56 12.87 -24.07
N PRO A 200 6.57 13.76 -23.93
CA PRO A 200 7.53 13.84 -22.84
C PRO A 200 7.12 14.75 -21.67
N ASP A 201 6.01 15.49 -21.81
CA ASP A 201 5.63 16.50 -20.83
C ASP A 201 4.53 16.00 -19.87
N PHE A 202 4.96 15.36 -18.77
CA PHE A 202 4.06 14.91 -17.70
C PHE A 202 3.70 16.05 -16.72
N GLU A 203 4.39 17.19 -16.78
CA GLU A 203 4.19 18.29 -15.83
C GLU A 203 3.11 19.27 -16.29
N THR A 204 2.55 19.08 -17.49
CA THR A 204 1.52 19.95 -18.07
C THR A 204 0.35 19.12 -18.59
N PRO A 205 -0.86 19.29 -18.06
CA PRO A 205 -1.22 20.25 -17.01
C PRO A 205 -0.82 19.74 -15.61
N GLU A 206 -0.25 20.64 -14.78
CA GLU A 206 -0.06 20.40 -13.36
C GLU A 206 -1.42 20.37 -12.66
N VAL A 207 -1.59 19.41 -11.74
CA VAL A 207 -2.74 19.33 -10.84
C VAL A 207 -2.28 19.46 -9.39
N ARG A 208 -3.23 19.73 -8.47
CA ARG A 208 -2.94 19.86 -7.04
C ARG A 208 -3.91 19.02 -6.24
N TRP A 209 -3.37 18.22 -5.30
CA TRP A 209 -4.21 17.44 -4.41
C TRP A 209 -5.29 18.31 -3.73
N PRO A 210 -6.54 17.88 -3.67
CA PRO A 210 -7.06 16.56 -4.08
C PRO A 210 -7.60 16.52 -5.52
N ASN A 211 -7.31 17.49 -6.38
CA ASN A 211 -7.90 17.61 -7.70
C ASN A 211 -7.02 16.98 -8.79
N ALA A 212 -7.67 16.44 -9.80
CA ALA A 212 -7.10 15.95 -11.05
C ALA A 212 -7.97 16.36 -12.23
N LEU A 213 -7.51 16.09 -13.46
CA LEU A 213 -8.27 16.34 -14.68
C LEU A 213 -8.58 15.02 -15.39
N GLN A 214 -9.81 14.90 -15.86
CA GLN A 214 -10.21 13.87 -16.82
C GLN A 214 -9.67 14.21 -18.22
N LYS A 215 -9.76 13.27 -19.16
CA LYS A 215 -9.29 13.46 -20.55
C LYS A 215 -9.96 14.62 -21.29
N ASP A 216 -11.19 14.94 -20.93
CA ASP A 216 -11.96 16.06 -21.49
C ASP A 216 -11.64 17.41 -20.81
N GLY A 217 -10.74 17.43 -19.83
CA GLY A 217 -10.37 18.61 -19.04
C GLY A 217 -11.28 18.88 -17.83
N THR A 218 -12.28 18.04 -17.58
CA THR A 218 -13.15 18.18 -16.40
C THR A 218 -12.37 17.92 -15.13
N GLU A 219 -12.46 18.84 -14.15
CA GLU A 219 -11.84 18.65 -12.83
C GLU A 219 -12.62 17.63 -12.01
N VAL A 220 -11.87 16.72 -11.36
CA VAL A 220 -12.40 15.72 -10.44
C VAL A 220 -11.69 15.78 -9.10
N ASN A 221 -12.46 15.67 -8.01
CA ASN A 221 -11.92 15.60 -6.66
C ASN A 221 -11.67 14.13 -6.25
N LEU A 222 -10.40 13.80 -6.07
CA LEU A 222 -9.97 12.42 -5.80
C LEU A 222 -10.21 11.96 -4.35
N ARG A 223 -10.74 12.79 -3.47
CA ARG A 223 -11.06 12.37 -2.10
C ARG A 223 -12.14 11.28 -2.08
N HIS A 224 -13.01 11.27 -3.05
CA HIS A 224 -14.13 10.34 -3.18
C HIS A 224 -13.90 9.38 -4.36
N LEU A 225 -14.46 8.18 -4.25
CA LEU A 225 -14.57 7.22 -5.34
C LEU A 225 -16.02 6.74 -5.39
N THR A 226 -16.66 6.98 -6.53
CA THR A 226 -18.07 6.60 -6.77
C THR A 226 -18.14 5.57 -7.91
N ASP A 227 -18.87 5.86 -8.96
CA ASP A 227 -19.06 5.01 -10.14
C ASP A 227 -18.05 5.30 -11.27
N ASP A 228 -17.19 6.32 -11.10
CA ASP A 228 -16.16 6.71 -12.06
C ASP A 228 -14.77 6.77 -11.40
N ALA A 229 -13.83 6.00 -11.93
CA ALA A 229 -12.45 5.96 -11.49
C ALA A 229 -11.48 6.82 -12.34
N SER A 230 -11.98 7.57 -13.34
CA SER A 230 -11.12 8.39 -14.22
C SER A 230 -10.69 9.71 -13.54
N PRO A 231 -9.41 10.10 -13.62
CA PRO A 231 -8.27 9.32 -14.07
C PRO A 231 -7.93 8.18 -13.07
N GLY A 232 -7.49 7.05 -13.58
CA GLY A 232 -7.26 5.83 -12.78
C GLY A 232 -6.09 5.98 -11.81
N VAL A 233 -4.99 6.63 -12.23
CA VAL A 233 -3.80 6.87 -11.40
C VAL A 233 -3.37 8.33 -11.54
N VAL A 234 -3.12 8.96 -10.40
CA VAL A 234 -2.58 10.34 -10.33
C VAL A 234 -1.50 10.37 -9.26
N SER A 235 -0.34 10.93 -9.62
CA SER A 235 0.81 11.01 -8.73
C SER A 235 1.03 12.44 -8.25
N TYR A 236 1.42 12.57 -6.98
CA TYR A 236 1.67 13.84 -6.31
C TYR A 236 3.00 13.79 -5.55
N ILE A 237 3.74 14.89 -5.53
CA ILE A 237 4.92 15.01 -4.68
C ILE A 237 4.54 15.36 -3.25
N ILE A 238 5.39 14.96 -2.31
CA ILE A 238 5.35 15.32 -0.90
C ILE A 238 6.41 16.39 -0.65
N GLU A 239 6.02 17.53 -0.09
CA GLU A 239 6.94 18.65 0.22
C GLU A 239 7.19 18.83 1.73
N GLU A 240 6.41 18.16 2.60
CA GLU A 240 6.60 18.17 4.05
C GLU A 240 7.60 17.08 4.49
N GLU A 241 8.17 17.21 5.70
CA GLU A 241 9.10 16.24 6.29
C GLU A 241 8.56 14.81 6.32
N TYR A 242 7.25 14.68 6.56
CA TYR A 242 6.53 13.40 6.55
C TYR A 242 5.41 13.43 5.53
N GLY A 243 5.41 12.43 4.65
CA GLY A 243 4.24 12.12 3.83
C GLY A 243 3.21 11.35 4.63
N TRP A 244 1.93 11.60 4.33
CA TRP A 244 0.85 10.83 4.91
C TRP A 244 -0.33 10.68 3.96
N VAL A 245 -1.06 9.58 4.14
CA VAL A 245 -2.37 9.33 3.51
C VAL A 245 -3.28 8.63 4.50
N THR A 246 -4.56 8.97 4.46
CA THR A 246 -5.61 8.33 5.26
C THR A 246 -6.80 7.96 4.41
N ALA A 247 -7.48 6.88 4.80
CA ALA A 247 -8.82 6.59 4.33
C ALA A 247 -9.75 6.45 5.53
N ILE A 248 -10.89 7.11 5.49
CA ILE A 248 -11.91 7.01 6.52
C ILE A 248 -13.19 6.42 5.95
N ASN A 249 -13.88 5.59 6.75
CA ASN A 249 -15.27 5.27 6.54
C ASN A 249 -16.02 5.58 7.85
N ALA A 250 -16.64 6.76 7.89
CA ALA A 250 -17.29 7.25 9.11
C ALA A 250 -18.50 6.38 9.48
N SER A 251 -19.23 5.82 8.51
CA SER A 251 -20.36 4.91 8.77
C SER A 251 -19.91 3.66 9.53
N LYS A 252 -18.70 3.18 9.28
CA LYS A 252 -18.06 2.04 9.93
C LYS A 252 -17.22 2.42 11.15
N GLY A 253 -17.03 3.74 11.37
CA GLY A 253 -16.32 4.28 12.53
C GLY A 253 -14.82 3.99 12.54
N LEU A 254 -14.20 3.87 11.34
CA LEU A 254 -12.82 3.45 11.18
C LEU A 254 -12.02 4.37 10.26
N LEU A 255 -10.78 4.65 10.66
CA LEU A 255 -9.73 5.30 9.90
C LEU A 255 -8.55 4.36 9.79
N ILE A 256 -8.02 4.18 8.58
CA ILE A 256 -6.68 3.66 8.32
C ILE A 256 -5.78 4.80 7.81
N GLY A 257 -4.54 4.87 8.31
CA GLY A 257 -3.58 5.89 7.91
C GLY A 257 -2.17 5.36 7.78
N TYR A 258 -1.41 6.00 6.90
CA TYR A 258 0.02 5.78 6.68
C TYR A 258 0.79 7.07 6.92
N LEU A 259 2.00 6.93 7.44
CA LEU A 259 2.96 8.02 7.67
C LEU A 259 4.35 7.51 7.30
N TRP A 260 5.14 8.33 6.60
CA TRP A 260 6.50 7.97 6.17
C TRP A 260 7.42 9.18 6.08
N PRO A 261 8.76 9.03 6.25
CA PRO A 261 9.71 10.08 5.94
C PRO A 261 9.67 10.41 4.43
N GLN A 262 9.53 11.67 4.08
CA GLN A 262 9.55 12.13 2.67
C GLN A 262 10.85 11.71 1.96
N SER A 263 11.97 11.74 2.67
CA SER A 263 13.27 11.30 2.15
C SER A 263 13.30 9.85 1.69
N ASP A 264 12.43 8.98 2.24
CA ASP A 264 12.29 7.58 1.84
C ASP A 264 11.37 7.46 0.63
N TYR A 265 10.22 8.14 0.68
CA TYR A 265 9.18 8.06 -0.33
C TYR A 265 8.65 9.46 -0.68
N PRO A 266 9.24 10.14 -1.68
CA PRO A 266 8.84 11.50 -2.04
C PRO A 266 7.52 11.58 -2.81
N TRP A 267 6.94 10.45 -3.20
CA TRP A 267 5.74 10.39 -4.01
C TRP A 267 4.55 9.78 -3.27
N PHE A 268 3.36 10.32 -3.53
CA PHE A 268 2.06 9.72 -3.21
C PHE A 268 1.33 9.43 -4.52
N ASP A 269 0.90 8.18 -4.71
CA ASP A 269 0.26 7.70 -5.94
C ASP A 269 -1.16 7.22 -5.62
N ALA A 270 -2.14 7.92 -6.17
CA ALA A 270 -3.56 7.65 -5.93
C ALA A 270 -4.14 6.78 -7.06
N TRP A 271 -4.18 5.46 -6.85
CA TRP A 271 -4.87 4.54 -7.75
C TRP A 271 -6.33 4.36 -7.35
N ARG A 272 -7.20 4.23 -8.37
CA ARG A 272 -8.64 4.09 -8.18
C ARG A 272 -9.21 3.07 -9.18
N HIS A 273 -10.07 2.16 -8.70
CA HIS A 273 -10.71 1.16 -9.53
C HIS A 273 -12.18 0.97 -9.13
N VAL A 274 -13.04 0.91 -10.17
CA VAL A 274 -14.48 0.68 -10.06
C VAL A 274 -14.81 -0.59 -10.87
N ALA A 275 -15.58 -1.49 -10.28
CA ALA A 275 -16.12 -2.66 -10.96
C ALA A 275 -17.64 -2.69 -10.80
N ASP A 276 -18.38 -2.96 -11.87
CA ASP A 276 -19.85 -3.00 -11.90
C ASP A 276 -20.50 -1.73 -11.32
N GLY A 277 -19.89 -0.55 -11.59
CA GLY A 277 -20.36 0.75 -11.12
C GLY A 277 -20.22 0.98 -9.61
N LYS A 278 -19.34 0.23 -8.92
CA LYS A 278 -19.09 0.37 -7.48
C LYS A 278 -17.60 0.45 -7.18
N PRO A 279 -17.21 1.19 -6.11
CA PRO A 279 -15.84 1.18 -5.63
C PRO A 279 -15.36 -0.26 -5.33
N PHE A 280 -14.30 -0.68 -6.02
CA PHE A 280 -13.77 -2.04 -5.91
C PHE A 280 -12.40 -2.07 -5.26
N ALA A 281 -11.51 -1.14 -5.63
CA ALA A 281 -10.19 -1.01 -5.04
C ALA A 281 -9.72 0.44 -5.03
N ARG A 282 -8.91 0.79 -4.04
CA ARG A 282 -8.26 2.09 -3.97
C ARG A 282 -6.85 1.95 -3.39
N GLY A 283 -5.85 2.33 -4.20
CA GLY A 283 -4.45 2.42 -3.80
C GLY A 283 -4.19 3.69 -2.99
N LEU A 284 -3.52 3.53 -1.87
CA LEU A 284 -3.01 4.61 -1.02
C LEU A 284 -1.47 4.55 -1.09
N GLU A 285 -0.93 4.56 -2.32
CA GLU A 285 0.43 4.18 -2.60
C GLU A 285 1.42 5.31 -2.30
N PHE A 286 2.65 4.94 -1.94
CA PHE A 286 3.74 5.90 -1.75
C PHE A 286 5.07 5.25 -2.11
N GLY A 287 5.96 6.02 -2.73
CA GLY A 287 7.14 5.41 -3.34
C GLY A 287 8.28 6.36 -3.68
N THR A 288 9.32 5.74 -4.25
CA THR A 288 10.49 6.45 -4.78
C THR A 288 10.28 6.96 -6.21
N THR A 289 9.14 6.64 -6.81
CA THR A 289 8.76 7.13 -8.15
C THR A 289 7.28 7.46 -8.19
N GLY A 290 6.91 8.50 -8.91
CA GLY A 290 5.53 8.82 -9.27
C GLY A 290 5.21 8.49 -10.73
N LEU A 291 6.12 7.90 -11.51
CA LEU A 291 5.88 7.61 -12.93
C LEU A 291 5.74 6.10 -13.17
N HIS A 292 4.53 5.69 -13.57
CA HIS A 292 4.15 4.29 -13.81
C HIS A 292 4.55 3.83 -15.22
N GLN A 293 5.87 3.79 -15.49
CA GLN A 293 6.46 3.48 -16.80
C GLN A 293 7.65 2.52 -16.67
N PRO A 294 8.06 1.81 -17.74
CA PRO A 294 9.25 0.99 -17.73
C PRO A 294 10.53 1.80 -17.44
N GLY A 295 11.53 1.13 -16.88
CA GLY A 295 12.82 1.72 -16.48
C GLY A 295 13.48 2.67 -17.49
N PRO A 296 13.56 2.35 -18.80
CA PRO A 296 14.14 3.26 -19.81
C PRO A 296 13.43 4.63 -19.87
N VAL A 297 12.11 4.67 -19.74
CA VAL A 297 11.34 5.93 -19.73
C VAL A 297 11.65 6.75 -18.48
N LEU A 298 11.77 6.09 -17.31
CA LEU A 298 12.15 6.75 -16.06
C LEU A 298 13.54 7.37 -16.14
N VAL A 299 14.50 6.67 -16.75
CA VAL A 299 15.88 7.15 -16.93
C VAL A 299 15.93 8.34 -17.89
N GLU A 300 15.21 8.26 -19.00
CA GLU A 300 15.15 9.35 -19.99
C GLU A 300 14.56 10.63 -19.40
N LYS A 301 13.46 10.50 -18.65
CA LYS A 301 12.80 11.65 -18.00
C LYS A 301 13.60 12.16 -16.79
N GLY A 302 14.15 11.27 -15.99
CA GLY A 302 14.99 11.55 -14.81
C GLY A 302 14.25 12.12 -13.60
N LYS A 303 13.48 13.19 -13.81
CA LYS A 303 12.74 13.93 -12.77
C LYS A 303 11.40 14.45 -13.29
N ILE A 304 10.44 14.60 -12.35
CA ILE A 304 9.22 15.37 -12.53
C ILE A 304 9.05 16.27 -11.29
N PHE A 305 8.74 17.54 -11.46
CA PHE A 305 8.67 18.57 -10.39
C PHE A 305 9.94 18.61 -9.50
N ASP A 306 11.12 18.42 -10.10
CA ASP A 306 12.42 18.30 -9.44
C ASP A 306 12.62 17.05 -8.58
N GLU A 307 11.60 16.18 -8.42
CA GLU A 307 11.72 14.89 -7.73
C GLU A 307 12.24 13.79 -8.66
N HIS A 308 13.15 12.98 -8.15
CA HIS A 308 13.72 11.84 -8.88
C HIS A 308 12.66 10.74 -9.12
N LEU A 309 12.79 10.06 -10.27
CA LEU A 309 11.91 8.95 -10.67
C LEU A 309 12.52 7.56 -10.40
N PHE A 310 13.71 7.50 -9.80
CA PHE A 310 14.37 6.26 -9.43
C PHE A 310 15.43 6.51 -8.35
N ARG A 311 15.80 5.45 -7.66
CA ARG A 311 16.95 5.40 -6.77
C ARG A 311 18.12 4.66 -7.46
N PHE A 312 19.32 4.89 -6.97
CA PHE A 312 20.51 4.15 -7.34
C PHE A 312 21.07 3.42 -6.12
N ILE A 313 21.53 2.19 -6.31
CA ILE A 313 22.13 1.36 -5.27
C ILE A 313 23.40 0.71 -5.80
N ASP A 314 24.51 0.87 -5.09
CA ASP A 314 25.80 0.30 -5.46
C ASP A 314 25.85 -1.22 -5.25
N ALA A 315 26.88 -1.86 -5.81
CA ALA A 315 27.13 -3.29 -5.63
C ALA A 315 27.34 -3.64 -4.16
N GLY A 316 26.51 -4.53 -3.63
CA GLY A 316 26.56 -4.94 -2.22
C GLY A 316 26.04 -3.90 -1.21
N GLU A 317 25.59 -2.74 -1.66
CA GLU A 317 24.98 -1.72 -0.81
C GLU A 317 23.64 -2.18 -0.27
N THR A 318 23.27 -1.71 0.92
CA THR A 318 21.95 -1.85 1.54
C THR A 318 21.36 -0.46 1.81
N GLN A 319 20.11 -0.24 1.43
CA GLN A 319 19.37 0.99 1.71
C GLN A 319 18.09 0.65 2.49
N ASP A 320 17.79 1.48 3.51
CA ASP A 320 16.64 1.30 4.39
C ASP A 320 15.53 2.29 4.05
N PHE A 321 14.29 1.80 4.04
CA PHE A 321 13.06 2.56 3.82
C PHE A 321 12.06 2.22 4.91
N SER A 322 11.39 3.24 5.47
CA SER A 322 10.51 3.02 6.62
C SER A 322 9.16 3.72 6.45
N TYR A 323 8.13 3.09 6.99
CA TYR A 323 6.81 3.70 7.13
C TYR A 323 6.08 3.18 8.37
N ALA A 324 5.04 3.89 8.80
CA ALA A 324 4.11 3.46 9.82
C ALA A 324 2.69 3.32 9.23
N ASN A 325 1.93 2.34 9.70
CA ASN A 325 0.51 2.19 9.43
C ASN A 325 -0.27 2.12 10.74
N PHE A 326 -1.40 2.81 10.82
CA PHE A 326 -2.21 2.89 12.04
C PHE A 326 -3.70 2.82 11.75
N LEU A 327 -4.46 2.39 12.77
CA LEU A 327 -5.92 2.40 12.76
C LEU A 327 -6.43 3.24 13.93
N MET A 328 -7.48 4.03 13.68
CA MET A 328 -8.18 4.77 14.71
C MET A 328 -9.68 4.60 14.61
N LYS A 329 -10.36 4.47 15.76
CA LYS A 329 -11.81 4.61 15.82
C LYS A 329 -12.18 6.08 15.64
N ILE A 330 -13.15 6.34 14.77
CA ILE A 330 -13.65 7.68 14.50
C ILE A 330 -15.16 7.78 14.75
N PRO A 331 -15.68 8.95 15.13
CA PRO A 331 -17.12 9.18 15.19
C PRO A 331 -17.79 9.10 13.81
N LYS A 332 -19.10 8.79 13.81
CA LYS A 332 -19.89 8.66 12.56
C LYS A 332 -20.05 9.98 11.79
N ASP A 333 -19.76 11.10 12.42
CA ASP A 333 -19.79 12.45 11.83
C ASP A 333 -18.39 13.02 11.60
N PHE A 334 -17.37 12.16 11.44
CA PHE A 334 -16.00 12.55 11.14
C PHE A 334 -15.84 12.81 9.63
N ASN A 335 -15.34 14.00 9.23
CA ASN A 335 -15.43 14.49 7.84
C ASN A 335 -14.16 14.26 6.99
N GLY A 336 -13.15 13.59 7.53
CA GLY A 336 -11.84 13.43 6.88
C GLY A 336 -10.71 14.03 7.71
N VAL A 337 -9.50 13.98 7.18
CA VAL A 337 -8.26 14.42 7.85
C VAL A 337 -7.74 15.70 7.21
N ASP A 338 -7.49 16.71 8.05
CA ASP A 338 -6.89 17.97 7.66
C ASP A 338 -5.36 17.88 7.70
N SER A 339 -4.83 17.33 8.78
CA SER A 339 -3.38 17.18 8.96
C SER A 339 -3.05 16.03 9.91
N ILE A 340 -1.84 15.49 9.74
CA ILE A 340 -1.21 14.56 10.67
C ILE A 340 0.08 15.20 11.19
N ARG A 341 0.30 15.11 12.50
CA ARG A 341 1.54 15.56 13.14
C ARG A 341 2.14 14.43 13.94
N TYR A 342 3.41 14.20 13.75
CA TYR A 342 4.21 13.25 14.52
C TYR A 342 5.35 13.99 15.23
N GLY A 343 5.51 13.71 16.51
CA GLY A 343 6.57 14.27 17.32
C GLY A 343 6.36 14.03 18.81
N MET A 344 7.44 14.08 19.59
CA MET A 344 7.41 13.85 21.05
C MET A 344 6.69 12.56 21.45
N GLY A 345 6.85 11.47 20.66
CA GLY A 345 6.22 10.18 20.91
C GLY A 345 4.70 10.15 20.71
N GLN A 346 4.14 11.12 20.01
CA GLN A 346 2.72 11.24 19.73
C GLN A 346 2.44 11.34 18.24
N LEU A 347 1.40 10.65 17.79
CA LEU A 347 0.76 10.84 16.50
C LEU A 347 -0.57 11.54 16.72
N LYS A 348 -0.78 12.67 16.06
CA LYS A 348 -1.99 13.48 16.16
C LYS A 348 -2.65 13.61 14.79
N VAL A 349 -3.94 13.31 14.72
CA VAL A 349 -4.76 13.39 13.51
C VAL A 349 -5.83 14.44 13.72
N LYS A 350 -5.77 15.53 12.95
CA LYS A 350 -6.74 16.61 13.01
C LYS A 350 -7.84 16.42 11.99
N GLU A 351 -9.08 16.53 12.44
CA GLU A 351 -10.26 16.45 11.58
C GLU A 351 -10.34 17.64 10.62
N ARG A 352 -10.70 17.37 9.37
CA ARG A 352 -10.98 18.36 8.33
C ARG A 352 -12.35 19.01 8.54
N GLY A 353 -12.38 20.29 8.79
CA GLY A 353 -13.64 21.02 9.02
C GLY A 353 -14.43 20.44 10.19
N GLY A 354 -15.77 20.38 10.05
CA GLY A 354 -16.64 19.77 11.03
C GLY A 354 -16.49 20.34 12.45
N LYS A 355 -16.23 19.47 13.42
CA LYS A 355 -15.98 19.87 14.82
C LYS A 355 -14.49 20.16 15.11
N GLY A 356 -13.61 19.98 14.13
CA GLY A 356 -12.17 20.22 14.26
C GLY A 356 -11.50 19.38 15.34
N ARG A 357 -11.97 18.14 15.54
CA ARG A 357 -11.46 17.20 16.55
C ARG A 357 -9.99 16.85 16.30
N GLU A 358 -9.25 16.61 17.35
CA GLU A 358 -7.91 16.03 17.30
C GLU A 358 -7.93 14.65 17.97
N LEU A 359 -7.59 13.62 17.22
CA LEU A 359 -7.35 12.27 17.72
C LEU A 359 -5.86 12.12 17.99
N SER A 360 -5.48 11.41 19.04
CA SER A 360 -4.06 11.19 19.37
C SER A 360 -3.79 9.74 19.74
N MET A 361 -2.57 9.28 19.44
CA MET A 361 -2.05 7.96 19.75
C MET A 361 -0.62 8.10 20.29
N ALA A 362 -0.31 7.40 21.38
CA ALA A 362 1.06 7.32 21.89
C ALA A 362 1.85 6.30 21.07
N VAL A 363 2.91 6.73 20.41
CA VAL A 363 3.59 5.90 19.40
C VAL A 363 5.08 5.69 19.64
N GLY A 364 5.69 6.43 20.58
CA GLY A 364 7.13 6.41 20.77
C GLY A 364 7.90 6.91 19.53
N ASP A 365 9.11 6.40 19.34
CA ASP A 365 9.93 6.72 18.16
C ASP A 365 9.56 5.75 17.02
N LEU A 366 8.87 6.29 16.00
CA LEU A 366 8.45 5.51 14.82
C LEU A 366 9.62 5.28 13.86
N PHE A 367 10.47 6.28 13.67
CA PHE A 367 11.56 6.25 12.72
C PHE A 367 12.88 6.49 13.41
N THR A 368 13.92 5.72 13.07
CA THR A 368 15.30 6.01 13.49
C THR A 368 15.83 7.20 12.70
N ALA A 369 16.46 8.16 13.38
CA ALA A 369 17.18 9.23 12.69
C ALA A 369 18.24 8.62 11.76
N LYS A 370 18.21 9.01 10.48
CA LYS A 370 19.20 8.63 9.46
C LYS A 370 20.39 9.56 9.48
#